data_be32c17b60d399ebf97c0fe070f5d70b
#
_entry.id   be32c17b60d399ebf97c0fe070f5d70b
#
_cell.length_a   1.000
_cell.length_b   1.000
_cell.length_c   1.000
_cell.angle_alpha   90.00
_cell.angle_beta   90.00
_cell.angle_gamma   90.00
#
_symmetry.space_group_name_H-M   'P 1'
#
loop_
_entity.id
_entity.type
_entity.pdbx_description
1 polymer ?
#
loop_
_entity_poly.entity_id
_entity_poly.type
_entity_poly.pdbx_seq_one_letter_code
_entity_poly.pdbx_strand_id
1 'polypeptide(L)'
;MSTNPSPPSISYSFTMRLAYPNHVGTLARLVNTIGKEGGDIGAVDIVTCDTKGMTRDITVRPRDAAHQEQIITRVCRLAGSR
;
A
#
# COMPACT_ATOMS: atom_id res chain seq x y z
N MET A 1 22.94 0.49 12.16
CA MET A 1 22.60 0.14 12.07
C MET A 1 22.31 -0.67 12.04
N SER A 2 22.32 -1.01 12.06
CA SER A 2 22.03 -1.68 12.07
C SER A 2 21.63 -2.47 11.94
N THR A 3 21.59 -2.80 11.88
CA THR A 3 21.23 -3.49 11.78
C THR A 3 20.76 -4.35 11.77
N ASN A 4 20.54 -4.82 11.76
CA ASN A 4 20.02 -5.62 11.80
C ASN A 4 19.68 -6.43 11.73
N PRO A 5 19.43 -6.67 11.87
CA PRO A 5 19.09 -7.47 11.77
C PRO A 5 18.38 -8.29 11.60
N SER A 6 18.02 -8.57 11.39
CA SER A 6 17.36 -9.25 11.24
C SER A 6 16.99 -10.01 10.76
N PRO A 7 16.57 -10.57 10.78
CA PRO A 7 16.17 -11.53 10.42
C PRO A 7 15.65 -11.60 9.41
N PRO A 8 15.66 -11.80 8.97
CA PRO A 8 15.29 -11.68 7.99
C PRO A 8 14.36 -12.35 7.52
N SER A 9 14.29 -12.71 7.38
CA SER A 9 13.58 -13.43 6.95
C SER A 9 12.40 -13.24 6.89
N ILE A 10 12.00 -12.78 7.39
CA ILE A 10 10.88 -12.68 7.45
C ILE A 10 10.32 -11.76 6.89
N SER A 11 10.56 -11.19 6.06
CA SER A 11 9.87 -10.24 5.56
C SER A 11 8.66 -10.70 5.03
N TYR A 12 7.65 -10.67 5.63
CA TYR A 12 6.31 -10.88 5.19
C TYR A 12 5.82 -9.60 4.56
N SER A 13 5.35 -9.67 3.36
CA SER A 13 4.78 -8.50 2.69
C SER A 13 3.57 -8.94 1.87
N PHE A 14 2.73 -7.97 1.53
CA PHE A 14 1.59 -8.23 0.65
C PHE A 14 1.50 -7.11 -0.38
N THR A 15 0.90 -7.41 -1.52
CA THR A 15 0.75 -6.44 -2.59
C THR A 15 -0.73 -6.20 -2.85
N MET A 16 -1.11 -4.92 -2.85
CA MET A 16 -2.47 -4.53 -3.18
C MET A 16 -2.48 -3.97 -4.59
N ARG A 17 -3.40 -4.45 -5.41
CA ARG A 17 -3.61 -3.86 -6.73
C ARG A 17 -4.79 -2.92 -6.61
N LEU A 18 -4.54 -1.63 -6.82
CA LEU A 18 -5.54 -0.60 -6.63
C LEU A 18 -5.83 0.11 -7.94
N ALA A 19 -7.11 0.19 -8.30
CA ALA A 19 -7.54 0.94 -9.46
C ALA A 19 -8.35 2.13 -8.97
N TYR A 20 -8.06 3.30 -9.48
CA TYR A 20 -8.73 4.52 -9.04
C TYR A 20 -8.69 5.57 -10.15
N PRO A 21 -9.61 6.56 -10.10
CA PRO A 21 -9.56 7.63 -11.08
C PRO A 21 -8.23 8.37 -10.98
N ASN A 22 -7.71 8.81 -12.11
CA ASN A 22 -6.41 9.46 -12.13
C ASN A 22 -6.54 10.92 -11.72
N HIS A 23 -6.78 11.15 -10.43
CA HIS A 23 -6.90 12.49 -9.87
C HIS A 23 -5.62 12.88 -9.15
N VAL A 24 -5.26 14.13 -9.22
CA VAL A 24 -4.11 14.65 -8.50
C VAL A 24 -4.26 14.38 -7.01
N GLY A 25 -3.22 13.87 -6.41
CA GLY A 25 -3.19 13.66 -4.97
C GLY A 25 -3.74 12.34 -4.48
N THR A 26 -4.35 11.54 -5.34
CA THR A 26 -4.91 10.26 -4.89
C THR A 26 -3.81 9.34 -4.36
N LEU A 27 -2.72 9.21 -5.08
CA LEU A 27 -1.62 8.36 -4.64
C LEU A 27 -1.05 8.86 -3.31
N ALA A 28 -0.91 10.16 -3.16
CA ALA A 28 -0.39 10.72 -1.92
C ALA A 28 -1.28 10.38 -0.74
N ARG A 29 -2.59 10.42 -0.92
CA ARG A 29 -3.51 10.06 0.16
C ARG A 29 -3.44 8.58 0.49
N LEU A 30 -3.29 7.72 -0.53
CA LEU A 30 -3.15 6.29 -0.31
C LEU A 30 -1.89 5.98 0.49
N VAL A 31 -0.78 6.54 0.06
CA VAL A 31 0.51 6.32 0.73
C VAL A 31 0.46 6.84 2.16
N ASN A 32 -0.13 8.02 2.35
CA ASN A 32 -0.23 8.61 3.67
C ASN A 32 -1.11 7.76 4.60
N THR A 33 -2.20 7.20 4.07
CA THR A 33 -3.08 6.33 4.85
C THR A 33 -2.33 5.09 5.30
N ILE A 34 -1.58 4.46 4.40
CA ILE A 34 -0.78 3.29 4.74
C ILE A 34 0.23 3.63 5.82
N GLY A 35 0.90 4.76 5.69
CA GLY A 35 1.88 5.19 6.67
C GLY A 35 1.27 5.45 8.03
N LYS A 36 0.09 6.09 8.07
CA LYS A 36 -0.60 6.35 9.32
C LYS A 36 -1.04 5.08 10.02
N GLU A 37 -1.31 4.04 9.25
CA GLU A 37 -1.66 2.74 9.83
C GLU A 37 -0.42 1.95 10.22
N GLY A 38 0.75 2.51 10.06
CA GLY A 38 1.99 1.86 10.44
C GLY A 38 2.54 0.88 9.41
N GLY A 39 2.03 0.93 8.20
CA GLY A 39 2.52 0.07 7.13
C GLY A 39 3.82 0.60 6.55
N ASP A 40 4.74 -0.30 6.27
CA ASP A 40 6.02 0.05 5.68
C ASP A 40 5.94 -0.25 4.19
N ILE A 41 5.97 0.80 3.38
CA ILE A 41 5.83 0.63 1.94
C ILE A 41 7.14 0.17 1.33
N GLY A 42 7.10 -0.98 0.66
CA GLY A 42 8.28 -1.54 0.01
C GLY A 42 8.40 -1.18 -1.46
N ALA A 43 7.27 -1.00 -2.13
CA ALA A 43 7.30 -0.68 -3.56
C ALA A 43 5.97 -0.08 -4.00
N VAL A 44 6.03 0.76 -5.02
CA VAL A 44 4.83 1.29 -5.67
C VAL A 44 5.08 1.19 -7.18
N ASP A 45 4.30 0.37 -7.85
CA ASP A 45 4.48 0.11 -9.27
C ASP A 45 3.25 0.49 -10.07
N ILE A 46 3.46 1.00 -11.28
CA ILE A 46 2.36 1.31 -12.18
C ILE A 46 2.06 0.07 -13.01
N VAL A 47 0.81 -0.36 -13.00
CA VAL A 47 0.37 -1.48 -13.84
C VAL A 47 -0.22 -0.93 -15.13
N THR A 48 -1.16 0.00 -15.02
CA THR A 48 -1.70 0.69 -16.19
C THR A 48 -1.95 2.15 -15.84
N CYS A 49 -1.94 2.99 -16.86
CA CYS A 49 -2.23 4.40 -16.69
C CYS A 49 -2.86 4.90 -17.98
N ASP A 50 -4.08 5.36 -17.91
CA ASP A 50 -4.75 5.91 -19.08
C ASP A 50 -5.65 7.07 -18.65
N THR A 51 -6.42 7.61 -19.58
CA THR A 51 -7.24 8.78 -19.30
C THR A 51 -8.37 8.50 -18.33
N LYS A 52 -8.75 7.25 -18.16
CA LYS A 52 -9.86 6.88 -17.29
C LYS A 52 -9.41 6.59 -15.88
N GLY A 53 -8.22 6.14 -15.71
CA GLY A 53 -7.77 5.78 -14.38
C GLY A 53 -6.36 5.25 -14.34
N MET A 54 -6.00 4.84 -13.16
CA MET A 54 -4.67 4.37 -12.84
C MET A 54 -4.81 3.07 -12.06
N THR A 55 -4.00 2.08 -12.42
CA THR A 55 -3.88 0.85 -11.64
C THR A 55 -2.46 0.75 -11.15
N ARG A 56 -2.29 0.60 -9.85
CA ARG A 56 -0.98 0.47 -9.23
C ARG A 56 -0.94 -0.73 -8.31
N ASP A 57 0.24 -1.31 -8.22
CA ASP A 57 0.52 -2.34 -7.21
C ASP A 57 1.33 -1.68 -6.10
N ILE A 58 0.83 -1.74 -4.88
CA ILE A 58 1.55 -1.21 -3.72
C ILE A 58 1.88 -2.37 -2.81
N THR A 59 3.16 -2.55 -2.54
CA THR A 59 3.66 -3.62 -1.69
C THR A 59 3.95 -3.06 -0.30
N VAL A 60 3.39 -3.69 0.71
CA VAL A 60 3.47 -3.21 2.09
C VAL A 60 3.93 -4.34 3.00
N ARG A 61 4.72 -4.00 4.00
CA ARG A 61 5.13 -4.94 5.05
C ARG A 61 4.37 -4.59 6.33
N PRO A 62 3.39 -5.41 6.71
CA PRO A 62 2.66 -5.19 7.96
C PRO A 62 3.37 -5.91 9.11
N ARG A 63 2.93 -5.62 10.33
CA ARG A 63 3.47 -6.31 11.51
C ARG A 63 2.97 -7.74 11.61
N ASP A 64 1.72 -7.94 11.23
CA ASP A 64 1.08 -9.25 11.33
C ASP A 64 -0.19 -9.28 10.48
N ALA A 65 -0.90 -10.38 10.50
CA ALA A 65 -2.09 -10.55 9.68
C ALA A 65 -3.22 -9.59 10.06
N ALA A 66 -3.39 -9.31 11.34
CA ALA A 66 -4.42 -8.38 11.77
C ALA A 66 -4.12 -6.97 11.28
N HIS A 67 -2.86 -6.58 11.33
CA HIS A 67 -2.41 -5.28 10.84
C HIS A 67 -2.64 -5.17 9.33
N GLN A 68 -2.37 -6.26 8.61
CA GLN A 68 -2.62 -6.29 7.17
C GLN A 68 -4.10 -6.01 6.86
N GLU A 69 -5.00 -6.62 7.61
CA GLU A 69 -6.43 -6.41 7.39
C GLU A 69 -6.84 -4.97 7.67
N GLN A 70 -6.25 -4.37 8.68
CA GLN A 70 -6.52 -2.97 8.99
C GLN A 70 -6.08 -2.06 7.86
N ILE A 71 -4.91 -2.31 7.31
CA ILE A 71 -4.39 -1.51 6.21
C ILE A 71 -5.29 -1.64 5.00
N ILE A 72 -5.66 -2.86 4.65
CA ILE A 72 -6.53 -3.11 3.50
C ILE A 72 -7.86 -2.40 3.67
N THR A 73 -8.46 -2.51 4.84
CA THR A 73 -9.75 -1.88 5.12
C THR A 73 -9.68 -0.36 4.94
N ARG A 74 -8.65 0.26 5.49
CA ARG A 74 -8.51 1.70 5.38
C ARG A 74 -8.26 2.15 3.96
N VAL A 75 -7.43 1.42 3.24
CA VAL A 75 -7.12 1.77 1.86
C VAL A 75 -8.35 1.60 0.96
N CYS A 76 -9.10 0.54 1.15
CA CYS A 76 -10.30 0.31 0.36
C CYS A 76 -11.34 1.40 0.58
N ARG A 77 -11.50 1.87 1.81
CA ARG A 77 -12.39 2.97 2.09
C ARG A 77 -11.98 4.23 1.37
N LEU A 78 -10.68 4.53 1.43
CA LEU A 78 -10.17 5.75 0.84
C LEU A 78 -10.22 5.70 -0.68
N ALA A 79 -9.98 4.55 -1.26
CA ALA A 79 -9.97 4.41 -2.71
C ALA A 79 -11.37 4.51 -3.31
N GLY A 80 -12.38 4.63 -2.48
CA GLY A 80 -13.70 4.86 -2.95
C GLY A 80 -14.32 3.62 -3.43
N SER A 81 -13.76 2.64 -3.01
CA SER A 81 -14.29 1.59 -3.48
C SER A 81 -15.50 1.29 -2.99
N ARG A 82 -15.79 1.54 -3.22
CA ARG A 82 -16.78 1.43 -3.04
C ARG A 82 -16.91 0.96 -2.99
#